data_897c8e10a60270a5e8e4aacf5cb46eda
#
_entry.id   897c8e10a60270a5e8e4aacf5cb46eda
#
_cell.length_a   1.000
_cell.length_b   1.000
_cell.length_c   1.000
_cell.angle_alpha   90.00
_cell.angle_beta   90.00
_cell.angle_gamma   90.00
#
_symmetry.space_group_name_H-M   'P 1'
#
loop_
_entity.id
_entity.type
_entity.pdbx_description
1 polymer ?
#
loop_
_entity_poly.entity_id
_entity_poly.type
_entity_poly.pdbx_seq_one_letter_code
_entity_poly.pdbx_strand_id
1 'polypeptide(L)'
;MKKELILTGKTVEEARKKAAAELNVPQEELVVTVLEEGKRGFLGIGASDAKIAVSYSVKGEDLALDFIRKLVANMGLEDLKVEKKPGTNNDIVITVDGENAGVLIGRHGDTMEAVQYLANLAANKRSSDEKRNYTRITLDVEGYRAKREVALRALAKRMAAKVLKFKKSVMLEPMNSYERRIIHSEVQGIEGVSTNSIGSENNRRVVMFLDESKVVPNADAADEISTEAED
;
A
#
# COMPACT_ATOMS: atom_id res chain seq x y z
N MET A 1 -18.16 3.95 8.71
CA MET A 1 -19.57 3.51 8.46
C MET A 1 -20.20 3.19 9.82
N LYS A 2 -21.31 3.84 10.16
CA LYS A 2 -21.99 3.64 11.43
C LYS A 2 -22.90 2.40 11.31
N LYS A 3 -22.71 1.42 12.16
CA LYS A 3 -23.64 0.31 12.31
C LYS A 3 -24.51 0.59 13.53
N GLU A 4 -25.82 0.41 13.40
CA GLU A 4 -26.78 0.57 14.48
C GLU A 4 -27.51 -0.74 14.71
N LEU A 5 -27.69 -1.10 15.98
CA LEU A 5 -28.36 -2.32 16.41
C LEU A 5 -29.18 -2.00 17.65
N ILE A 6 -30.39 -2.56 17.69
CA ILE A 6 -31.25 -2.47 18.87
C ILE A 6 -31.27 -3.85 19.54
N LEU A 7 -30.93 -3.88 20.82
CA LEU A 7 -30.85 -5.11 21.61
C LEU A 7 -31.56 -4.96 22.94
N THR A 8 -32.03 -6.12 23.44
CA THR A 8 -32.66 -6.24 24.74
C THR A 8 -31.86 -7.16 25.67
N GLY A 9 -31.92 -6.89 26.94
CA GLY A 9 -31.34 -7.71 28.01
C GLY A 9 -31.98 -7.42 29.34
N LYS A 10 -31.79 -8.29 30.31
CA LYS A 10 -32.33 -8.08 31.67
C LYS A 10 -31.82 -6.79 32.31
N THR A 11 -30.61 -6.37 31.90
CA THR A 11 -29.99 -5.11 32.31
C THR A 11 -29.37 -4.44 31.12
N VAL A 12 -29.09 -3.13 31.18
CA VAL A 12 -28.36 -2.37 30.17
C VAL A 12 -26.96 -2.97 29.92
N GLU A 13 -26.30 -3.43 30.99
CA GLU A 13 -24.98 -4.04 30.88
C GLU A 13 -24.98 -5.39 30.13
N GLU A 14 -26.00 -6.21 30.37
CA GLU A 14 -26.19 -7.48 29.65
C GLU A 14 -26.47 -7.23 28.16
N ALA A 15 -27.35 -6.29 27.86
CA ALA A 15 -27.63 -5.88 26.48
C ALA A 15 -26.36 -5.34 25.77
N ARG A 16 -25.52 -4.55 26.47
CA ARG A 16 -24.25 -4.04 25.96
C ARG A 16 -23.25 -5.17 25.69
N LYS A 17 -23.14 -6.17 26.58
CA LYS A 17 -22.30 -7.35 26.36
C LYS A 17 -22.74 -8.16 25.14
N LYS A 18 -24.06 -8.36 24.96
CA LYS A 18 -24.63 -9.03 23.80
C LYS A 18 -24.28 -8.26 22.50
N ALA A 19 -24.41 -6.92 22.52
CA ALA A 19 -24.06 -6.08 21.39
C ALA A 19 -22.57 -6.18 21.02
N ALA A 20 -21.68 -6.17 22.01
CA ALA A 20 -20.24 -6.31 21.81
C ALA A 20 -19.89 -7.65 21.16
N ALA A 21 -20.52 -8.74 21.64
CA ALA A 21 -20.32 -10.08 21.08
C ALA A 21 -20.85 -10.20 19.65
N GLU A 22 -22.06 -9.67 19.37
CA GLU A 22 -22.68 -9.75 18.05
C GLU A 22 -21.96 -8.89 17.00
N LEU A 23 -21.47 -7.72 17.40
CA LEU A 23 -20.69 -6.82 16.52
C LEU A 23 -19.21 -7.22 16.45
N ASN A 24 -18.75 -8.13 17.33
CA ASN A 24 -17.35 -8.54 17.49
C ASN A 24 -16.41 -7.35 17.73
N VAL A 25 -16.79 -6.46 18.66
CA VAL A 25 -16.05 -5.24 19.02
C VAL A 25 -15.95 -5.09 20.54
N PRO A 26 -14.90 -4.41 21.05
CA PRO A 26 -14.79 -4.07 22.47
C PRO A 26 -15.99 -3.23 22.94
N GLN A 27 -16.43 -3.45 24.19
CA GLN A 27 -17.56 -2.71 24.75
C GLN A 27 -17.31 -1.20 24.82
N GLU A 28 -16.05 -0.79 24.93
CA GLU A 28 -15.61 0.59 25.03
C GLU A 28 -15.81 1.37 23.71
N GLU A 29 -15.86 0.67 22.59
CA GLU A 29 -16.07 1.28 21.27
C GLU A 29 -17.56 1.44 20.90
N LEU A 30 -18.45 0.91 21.76
CA LEU A 30 -19.89 1.02 21.57
C LEU A 30 -20.44 2.31 22.16
N VAL A 31 -21.13 3.09 21.34
CA VAL A 31 -21.97 4.20 21.80
C VAL A 31 -23.35 3.64 22.09
N VAL A 32 -23.74 3.68 23.36
CA VAL A 32 -25.01 3.09 23.84
C VAL A 32 -25.99 4.19 24.17
N THR A 33 -27.19 4.12 23.62
CA THR A 33 -28.33 4.95 23.98
C THR A 33 -29.41 4.05 24.61
N VAL A 34 -29.74 4.29 25.87
CA VAL A 34 -30.79 3.54 26.56
C VAL A 34 -32.13 4.02 26.06
N LEU A 35 -32.93 3.14 25.48
CA LEU A 35 -34.28 3.41 25.00
C LEU A 35 -35.30 3.12 26.10
N GLU A 36 -35.13 2.00 26.83
CA GLU A 36 -35.97 1.59 27.93
C GLU A 36 -35.08 0.98 29.04
N GLU A 37 -35.31 1.41 30.29
CA GLU A 37 -34.61 0.80 31.43
C GLU A 37 -35.35 -0.48 31.86
N GLY A 38 -34.60 -1.56 32.10
CA GLY A 38 -35.13 -2.79 32.65
C GLY A 38 -35.64 -2.59 34.05
N LYS A 39 -36.84 -3.11 34.34
CA LYS A 39 -37.44 -3.09 35.69
C LYS A 39 -37.41 -4.49 36.31
N ARG A 40 -36.93 -4.56 37.55
CA ARG A 40 -37.06 -5.78 38.36
C ARG A 40 -38.49 -5.86 38.89
N GLY A 41 -39.22 -6.86 38.41
CA GLY A 41 -40.56 -7.15 38.96
C GLY A 41 -40.48 -7.62 40.41
N PHE A 42 -41.53 -7.37 41.17
CA PHE A 42 -41.71 -7.96 42.50
C PHE A 42 -42.37 -9.34 42.35
N LEU A 43 -41.76 -10.40 42.87
CA LEU A 43 -42.23 -11.81 42.74
C LEU A 43 -42.46 -12.27 41.27
N GLY A 44 -41.72 -11.71 40.29
CA GLY A 44 -41.85 -12.09 38.87
C GLY A 44 -42.96 -11.37 38.11
N ILE A 45 -43.72 -10.49 38.77
CA ILE A 45 -44.79 -9.70 38.13
C ILE A 45 -44.28 -8.29 37.85
N GLY A 46 -44.40 -7.83 36.57
CA GLY A 46 -43.98 -6.48 36.15
C GLY A 46 -42.50 -6.32 35.79
N ALA A 47 -41.77 -7.41 35.61
CA ALA A 47 -40.43 -7.35 35.06
C ALA A 47 -40.48 -6.93 33.59
N SER A 48 -39.62 -6.01 33.18
CA SER A 48 -39.40 -5.65 31.79
C SER A 48 -37.90 -5.60 31.48
N ASP A 49 -37.52 -6.10 30.29
CA ASP A 49 -36.15 -6.06 29.83
C ASP A 49 -35.73 -4.64 29.48
N ALA A 50 -34.46 -4.33 29.68
CA ALA A 50 -33.82 -3.11 29.18
C ALA A 50 -33.67 -3.20 27.65
N LYS A 51 -33.92 -2.08 26.96
CA LYS A 51 -33.77 -1.94 25.52
C LYS A 51 -32.78 -0.84 25.22
N ILE A 52 -31.76 -1.17 24.46
CA ILE A 52 -30.72 -0.23 24.10
C ILE A 52 -30.55 -0.11 22.57
N ALA A 53 -30.29 1.09 22.09
CA ALA A 53 -29.77 1.31 20.75
C ALA A 53 -28.24 1.45 20.85
N VAL A 54 -27.54 0.62 20.12
CA VAL A 54 -26.07 0.62 20.09
C VAL A 54 -25.63 1.09 18.73
N SER A 55 -24.71 2.03 18.70
CA SER A 55 -24.05 2.45 17.46
C SER A 55 -22.54 2.26 17.57
N TYR A 56 -21.96 1.77 16.49
CA TYR A 56 -20.53 1.51 16.36
C TYR A 56 -19.99 2.11 15.05
N SER A 57 -18.90 2.86 15.16
CA SER A 57 -18.25 3.44 13.99
C SER A 57 -17.10 2.55 13.53
N VAL A 58 -17.29 1.83 12.42
CA VAL A 58 -16.22 0.99 11.84
C VAL A 58 -15.07 1.87 11.40
N LYS A 59 -13.86 1.58 11.88
CA LYS A 59 -12.64 2.30 11.49
C LYS A 59 -12.34 2.07 10.00
N GLY A 60 -11.79 3.09 9.33
CA GLY A 60 -11.44 2.98 7.91
C GLY A 60 -10.46 1.86 7.62
N GLU A 61 -9.50 1.66 8.51
CA GLU A 61 -8.51 0.57 8.40
C GLU A 61 -9.15 -0.83 8.40
N ASP A 62 -10.21 -1.04 9.19
CA ASP A 62 -10.91 -2.32 9.26
C ASP A 62 -11.76 -2.57 8.01
N LEU A 63 -12.32 -1.49 7.43
CA LEU A 63 -13.01 -1.58 6.14
C LEU A 63 -12.07 -1.96 5.01
N ALA A 64 -10.86 -1.40 4.98
CA ALA A 64 -9.84 -1.75 4.00
C ALA A 64 -9.36 -3.20 4.18
N LEU A 65 -9.13 -3.63 5.42
CA LEU A 65 -8.71 -5.01 5.73
C LEU A 65 -9.78 -6.02 5.30
N ASP A 66 -11.05 -5.77 5.63
CA ASP A 66 -12.18 -6.62 5.23
C ASP A 66 -12.34 -6.66 3.70
N PHE A 67 -12.17 -5.52 3.03
CA PHE A 67 -12.17 -5.44 1.58
C PHE A 67 -11.11 -6.33 0.95
N ILE A 68 -9.84 -6.23 1.41
CA ILE A 68 -8.74 -7.03 0.87
C ILE A 68 -8.95 -8.52 1.14
N ARG A 69 -9.38 -8.89 2.35
CA ARG A 69 -9.69 -10.29 2.68
C ARG A 69 -10.77 -10.88 1.79
N LYS A 70 -11.86 -10.15 1.57
CA LYS A 70 -12.93 -10.58 0.66
C LYS A 70 -12.47 -10.69 -0.78
N LEU A 71 -11.64 -9.74 -1.24
CA LEU A 71 -11.06 -9.78 -2.57
C LEU A 71 -10.21 -11.04 -2.77
N VAL A 72 -9.30 -11.31 -1.85
CA VAL A 72 -8.40 -12.47 -1.85
C VAL A 72 -9.21 -13.79 -1.85
N ALA A 73 -10.21 -13.90 -0.96
CA ALA A 73 -11.08 -15.07 -0.92
C ALA A 73 -11.87 -15.27 -2.22
N ASN A 74 -12.44 -14.20 -2.80
CA ASN A 74 -13.15 -14.26 -4.07
C ASN A 74 -12.25 -14.61 -5.27
N MET A 75 -10.94 -14.38 -5.15
CA MET A 75 -9.95 -14.80 -6.13
C MET A 75 -9.52 -16.27 -5.95
N GLY A 76 -10.04 -16.98 -4.95
CA GLY A 76 -9.63 -18.35 -4.63
C GLY A 76 -8.24 -18.46 -3.98
N LEU A 77 -7.77 -17.39 -3.34
CA LEU A 77 -6.46 -17.30 -2.69
C LEU A 77 -6.61 -17.33 -1.16
N GLU A 78 -7.35 -18.31 -0.64
CA GLU A 78 -7.75 -18.39 0.78
C GLU A 78 -6.56 -18.60 1.73
N ASP A 79 -5.45 -19.16 1.23
CA ASP A 79 -4.24 -19.45 2.02
C ASP A 79 -3.37 -18.21 2.28
N LEU A 80 -3.74 -17.06 1.73
CA LEU A 80 -2.98 -15.83 1.94
C LEU A 80 -3.28 -15.22 3.31
N LYS A 81 -2.21 -14.93 4.04
CA LYS A 81 -2.26 -14.25 5.33
C LYS A 81 -2.37 -12.74 5.10
N VAL A 82 -3.49 -12.14 5.48
CA VAL A 82 -3.75 -10.70 5.36
C VAL A 82 -3.78 -10.08 6.75
N GLU A 83 -2.81 -9.22 7.04
CA GLU A 83 -2.63 -8.57 8.34
C GLU A 83 -2.51 -7.05 8.19
N LYS A 84 -2.97 -6.29 9.19
CA LYS A 84 -2.70 -4.86 9.29
C LYS A 84 -1.60 -4.58 10.30
N LYS A 85 -0.75 -3.62 10.00
CA LYS A 85 0.34 -3.14 10.86
C LYS A 85 0.34 -1.61 10.87
N PRO A 86 0.75 -0.98 11.98
CA PRO A 86 0.98 0.46 12.00
C PRO A 86 2.13 0.79 11.03
N GLY A 87 1.92 1.81 10.21
CA GLY A 87 2.95 2.39 9.34
C GLY A 87 3.59 3.63 9.97
N THR A 88 4.35 4.36 9.18
CA THR A 88 4.91 5.67 9.56
C THR A 88 3.85 6.76 9.37
N ASN A 89 3.91 7.85 10.18
CA ASN A 89 3.02 9.01 10.04
C ASN A 89 1.51 8.70 10.13
N ASN A 90 1.11 7.79 11.00
CA ASN A 90 -0.29 7.37 11.16
C ASN A 90 -0.90 6.64 9.94
N ASP A 91 -0.08 6.21 8.99
CA ASP A 91 -0.49 5.34 7.89
C ASP A 91 -0.72 3.91 8.40
N ILE A 92 -1.58 3.18 7.70
CA ILE A 92 -1.81 1.75 7.97
C ILE A 92 -1.22 0.94 6.82
N VAL A 93 -0.37 -0.02 7.14
CA VAL A 93 0.17 -0.98 6.18
C VAL A 93 -0.64 -2.27 6.28
N ILE A 94 -1.18 -2.73 5.16
CA ILE A 94 -1.77 -4.06 5.06
C ILE A 94 -0.78 -4.94 4.32
N THR A 95 -0.31 -6.01 4.99
CA THR A 95 0.59 -7.00 4.39
C THR A 95 -0.19 -8.20 3.91
N VAL A 96 0.22 -8.74 2.77
CA VAL A 96 -0.31 -9.99 2.21
C VAL A 96 0.86 -10.91 1.93
N ASP A 97 0.89 -12.05 2.62
CA ASP A 97 1.97 -13.02 2.55
C ASP A 97 1.41 -14.43 2.29
N GLY A 98 2.10 -15.24 1.51
CA GLY A 98 1.75 -16.64 1.28
C GLY A 98 1.98 -17.12 -0.15
N GLU A 99 1.76 -18.40 -0.37
CA GLU A 99 1.90 -19.03 -1.68
C GLU A 99 0.90 -18.39 -2.67
N ASN A 100 1.34 -18.10 -3.88
CA ASN A 100 0.54 -17.42 -4.91
C ASN A 100 0.21 -15.93 -4.66
N ALA A 101 0.76 -15.28 -3.63
CA ALA A 101 0.58 -13.85 -3.41
C ALA A 101 1.01 -12.98 -4.63
N GLY A 102 1.90 -13.51 -5.47
CA GLY A 102 2.35 -12.88 -6.71
C GLY A 102 1.23 -12.46 -7.67
N VAL A 103 0.07 -13.14 -7.63
CA VAL A 103 -1.11 -12.76 -8.43
C VAL A 103 -1.61 -11.35 -8.06
N LEU A 104 -1.49 -10.96 -6.78
CA LEU A 104 -1.86 -9.62 -6.30
C LEU A 104 -0.81 -8.56 -6.65
N ILE A 105 0.41 -8.96 -6.99
CA ILE A 105 1.43 -8.02 -7.45
C ILE A 105 1.12 -7.61 -8.89
N GLY A 106 0.88 -8.58 -9.76
CA GLY A 106 0.66 -8.35 -11.17
C GLY A 106 1.93 -7.92 -11.91
N ARG A 107 1.76 -7.40 -13.12
CA ARG A 107 2.89 -6.93 -13.92
C ARG A 107 3.47 -5.65 -13.30
N HIS A 108 4.73 -5.69 -12.91
CA HIS A 108 5.45 -4.54 -12.33
C HIS A 108 4.79 -3.89 -11.10
N GLY A 109 3.85 -4.58 -10.43
CA GLY A 109 3.12 -4.06 -9.30
C GLY A 109 1.79 -3.38 -9.64
N ASP A 110 1.36 -3.39 -10.90
CA ASP A 110 0.14 -2.69 -11.35
C ASP A 110 -1.13 -3.17 -10.62
N THR A 111 -1.26 -4.51 -10.43
CA THR A 111 -2.40 -5.07 -9.69
C THR A 111 -2.37 -4.63 -8.23
N MET A 112 -1.20 -4.66 -7.60
CA MET A 112 -1.03 -4.23 -6.21
C MET A 112 -1.40 -2.74 -6.03
N GLU A 113 -1.00 -1.86 -6.95
CA GLU A 113 -1.35 -0.45 -6.92
C GLU A 113 -2.86 -0.23 -7.09
N ALA A 114 -3.50 -0.97 -8.01
CA ALA A 114 -4.95 -0.92 -8.21
C ALA A 114 -5.71 -1.40 -6.96
N VAL A 115 -5.30 -2.51 -6.35
CA VAL A 115 -5.90 -3.02 -5.11
C VAL A 115 -5.70 -2.03 -3.96
N GLN A 116 -4.51 -1.44 -3.83
CA GLN A 116 -4.25 -0.40 -2.84
C GLN A 116 -5.17 0.81 -3.02
N TYR A 117 -5.36 1.26 -4.26
CA TYR A 117 -6.28 2.36 -4.56
C TYR A 117 -7.71 2.04 -4.12
N LEU A 118 -8.22 0.85 -4.46
CA LEU A 118 -9.55 0.41 -4.04
C LEU A 118 -9.68 0.26 -2.52
N ALA A 119 -8.63 -0.23 -1.85
CA ALA A 119 -8.58 -0.33 -0.40
C ALA A 119 -8.65 1.06 0.27
N ASN A 120 -7.96 2.07 -0.30
CA ASN A 120 -8.08 3.45 0.16
C ASN A 120 -9.48 4.02 -0.05
N LEU A 121 -10.16 3.71 -1.15
CA LEU A 121 -11.56 4.10 -1.35
C LEU A 121 -12.48 3.43 -0.32
N ALA A 122 -12.28 2.14 -0.05
CA ALA A 122 -13.05 1.40 0.95
C ALA A 122 -12.85 1.98 2.36
N ALA A 123 -11.59 2.27 2.74
CA ALA A 123 -11.25 2.88 4.04
C ALA A 123 -11.92 4.23 4.25
N ASN A 124 -12.02 5.04 3.19
CA ASN A 124 -12.45 6.42 3.24
C ASN A 124 -13.86 6.64 2.66
N LYS A 125 -14.63 5.55 2.49
CA LYS A 125 -16.02 5.62 2.04
C LYS A 125 -16.83 6.52 2.98
N ARG A 126 -17.34 7.65 2.47
CA ARG A 126 -18.08 8.62 3.25
C ARG A 126 -19.47 8.07 3.62
N SER A 127 -19.80 8.12 4.90
CA SER A 127 -21.16 8.18 5.38
C SER A 127 -21.53 9.67 5.53
N SER A 128 -22.73 10.08 5.16
CA SER A 128 -23.16 11.47 5.01
C SER A 128 -22.93 12.39 6.21
N ASP A 129 -22.65 11.87 7.39
CA ASP A 129 -22.72 12.61 8.65
C ASP A 129 -21.42 12.67 9.47
N GLU A 130 -20.29 12.18 8.97
CA GLU A 130 -19.06 12.14 9.78
C GLU A 130 -17.89 12.89 9.13
N LYS A 131 -17.35 13.88 9.88
CA LYS A 131 -15.99 14.40 9.68
C LYS A 131 -15.00 13.32 10.11
N ARG A 132 -14.61 12.41 9.21
CA ARG A 132 -13.53 11.45 9.47
C ARG A 132 -12.20 12.00 9.02
N ASN A 133 -11.19 11.76 9.84
CA ASN A 133 -9.81 11.92 9.41
C ASN A 133 -9.53 10.89 8.29
N TYR A 134 -8.87 11.31 7.21
CA TYR A 134 -8.46 10.44 6.12
C TYR A 134 -7.50 9.37 6.63
N THR A 135 -7.83 8.10 6.36
CA THR A 135 -6.98 6.96 6.70
C THR A 135 -6.22 6.53 5.45
N ARG A 136 -4.90 6.66 5.47
CA ARG A 136 -4.06 6.22 4.37
C ARG A 136 -3.72 4.75 4.54
N ILE A 137 -4.00 3.97 3.48
CA ILE A 137 -3.70 2.54 3.41
C ILE A 137 -2.56 2.34 2.43
N THR A 138 -1.52 1.65 2.86
CA THR A 138 -0.45 1.13 2.02
C THR A 138 -0.57 -0.39 1.96
N LEU A 139 -0.56 -0.96 0.76
CA LEU A 139 -0.54 -2.41 0.55
C LEU A 139 0.88 -2.86 0.26
N ASP A 140 1.35 -3.87 0.97
CA ASP A 140 2.61 -4.55 0.68
C ASP A 140 2.37 -6.06 0.54
N VAL A 141 2.82 -6.61 -0.57
CA VAL A 141 2.72 -8.03 -0.88
C VAL A 141 4.12 -8.62 -0.86
N GLU A 142 4.43 -9.44 0.16
CA GLU A 142 5.74 -10.11 0.34
C GLU A 142 6.96 -9.20 0.26
N GLY A 143 6.85 -7.95 0.66
CA GLY A 143 7.96 -6.98 0.56
C GLY A 143 8.32 -6.65 -0.90
N TYR A 144 7.38 -6.79 -1.83
CA TYR A 144 7.61 -6.61 -3.26
C TYR A 144 8.27 -5.28 -3.60
N ARG A 145 7.83 -4.17 -2.99
CA ARG A 145 8.35 -2.84 -3.29
C ARG A 145 9.87 -2.74 -3.10
N ALA A 146 10.38 -3.28 -1.99
CA ALA A 146 11.80 -3.29 -1.69
C ALA A 146 12.58 -4.21 -2.65
N LYS A 147 12.06 -5.42 -2.91
CA LYS A 147 12.65 -6.37 -3.87
C LYS A 147 12.70 -5.77 -5.28
N ARG A 148 11.65 -5.09 -5.69
CA ARG A 148 11.53 -4.44 -7.00
C ARG A 148 12.51 -3.27 -7.17
N GLU A 149 12.67 -2.45 -6.13
CA GLU A 149 13.65 -1.35 -6.15
C GLU A 149 15.07 -1.87 -6.35
N VAL A 150 15.48 -2.90 -5.62
CA VAL A 150 16.79 -3.55 -5.81
C VAL A 150 16.95 -4.07 -7.23
N ALA A 151 15.93 -4.73 -7.78
CA ALA A 151 15.95 -5.25 -9.14
C ALA A 151 16.08 -4.13 -10.19
N LEU A 152 15.39 -3.00 -9.99
CA LEU A 152 15.48 -1.83 -10.89
C LEU A 152 16.86 -1.18 -10.85
N ARG A 153 17.48 -1.03 -9.68
CA ARG A 153 18.85 -0.52 -9.55
C ARG A 153 19.86 -1.43 -10.27
N ALA A 154 19.73 -2.75 -10.09
CA ALA A 154 20.57 -3.71 -10.80
C ALA A 154 20.33 -3.69 -12.32
N LEU A 155 19.11 -3.52 -12.77
CA LEU A 155 18.75 -3.34 -14.18
C LEU A 155 19.41 -2.09 -14.75
N ALA A 156 19.34 -0.96 -14.05
CA ALA A 156 19.94 0.30 -14.46
C ALA A 156 21.43 0.15 -14.71
N LYS A 157 22.18 -0.40 -13.75
CA LYS A 157 23.63 -0.66 -13.88
C LYS A 157 23.95 -1.56 -15.07
N ARG A 158 23.24 -2.65 -15.23
CA ARG A 158 23.45 -3.60 -16.33
C ARG A 158 23.17 -2.97 -17.70
N MET A 159 22.12 -2.14 -17.81
CA MET A 159 21.79 -1.48 -19.08
C MET A 159 22.76 -0.33 -19.38
N ALA A 160 23.19 0.44 -18.39
CA ALA A 160 24.24 1.45 -18.55
C ALA A 160 25.55 0.84 -19.04
N ALA A 161 26.00 -0.29 -18.48
CA ALA A 161 27.17 -1.02 -18.97
C ALA A 161 27.02 -1.46 -20.43
N LYS A 162 25.81 -1.86 -20.88
CA LYS A 162 25.54 -2.16 -22.29
C LYS A 162 25.68 -0.93 -23.18
N VAL A 163 25.14 0.21 -22.76
CA VAL A 163 25.25 1.49 -23.48
C VAL A 163 26.74 1.86 -23.67
N LEU A 164 27.55 1.80 -22.62
CA LEU A 164 28.96 2.07 -22.65
C LEU A 164 29.74 1.12 -23.60
N LYS A 165 29.43 -0.19 -23.49
CA LYS A 165 30.12 -1.21 -24.28
C LYS A 165 29.79 -1.14 -25.77
N PHE A 166 28.50 -0.99 -26.11
CA PHE A 166 28.05 -1.09 -27.49
C PHE A 166 27.84 0.25 -28.18
N LYS A 167 27.94 1.37 -27.43
CA LYS A 167 27.72 2.74 -27.94
C LYS A 167 26.34 2.94 -28.57
N LYS A 168 25.34 2.16 -28.15
CA LYS A 168 23.99 2.20 -28.65
C LYS A 168 22.99 2.52 -27.52
N SER A 169 21.99 3.32 -27.82
CA SER A 169 20.92 3.59 -26.87
C SER A 169 20.11 2.33 -26.57
N VAL A 170 19.65 2.22 -25.31
CA VAL A 170 18.80 1.13 -24.83
C VAL A 170 17.49 1.72 -24.31
N MET A 171 16.40 1.19 -24.80
CA MET A 171 15.04 1.53 -24.36
C MET A 171 14.55 0.47 -23.39
N LEU A 172 14.07 0.89 -22.21
CA LEU A 172 13.49 0.00 -21.21
C LEU A 172 12.00 -0.20 -21.45
N GLU A 173 11.43 -1.17 -20.73
CA GLU A 173 9.98 -1.37 -20.71
C GLU A 173 9.26 -0.17 -20.11
N PRO A 174 7.97 0.02 -20.42
CA PRO A 174 7.14 1.02 -19.75
C PRO A 174 7.10 0.73 -18.24
N MET A 175 7.17 1.79 -17.45
CA MET A 175 7.14 1.70 -15.98
C MET A 175 6.55 2.98 -15.39
N ASN A 176 6.06 2.90 -14.16
CA ASN A 176 5.45 4.04 -13.47
C ASN A 176 6.47 5.14 -13.14
N SER A 177 6.01 6.30 -12.69
CA SER A 177 6.85 7.47 -12.44
C SER A 177 7.89 7.25 -11.35
N TYR A 178 7.55 6.46 -10.31
CA TYR A 178 8.45 6.13 -9.21
C TYR A 178 9.58 5.23 -9.69
N GLU A 179 9.28 4.18 -10.45
CA GLU A 179 10.27 3.27 -11.01
C GLU A 179 11.22 3.98 -11.97
N ARG A 180 10.69 4.87 -12.84
CA ARG A 180 11.55 5.69 -13.73
C ARG A 180 12.52 6.58 -12.95
N ARG A 181 12.05 7.14 -11.82
CA ARG A 181 12.91 7.95 -10.94
C ARG A 181 14.06 7.14 -10.34
N ILE A 182 13.82 5.88 -9.92
CA ILE A 182 14.87 4.98 -9.44
C ILE A 182 15.95 4.79 -10.51
N ILE A 183 15.53 4.48 -11.75
CA ILE A 183 16.45 4.30 -12.88
C ILE A 183 17.25 5.58 -13.15
N HIS A 184 16.60 6.74 -13.23
CA HIS A 184 17.28 8.02 -13.44
C HIS A 184 18.30 8.29 -12.34
N SER A 185 17.93 8.13 -11.09
CA SER A 185 18.83 8.36 -9.95
C SER A 185 20.05 7.43 -9.96
N GLU A 186 19.87 6.16 -10.32
CA GLU A 186 20.95 5.18 -10.36
C GLU A 186 21.94 5.47 -11.49
N VAL A 187 21.44 5.89 -12.66
CA VAL A 187 22.29 6.18 -13.84
C VAL A 187 22.96 7.55 -13.70
N GLN A 188 22.43 8.47 -12.93
CA GLN A 188 23.01 9.81 -12.74
C GLN A 188 24.45 9.76 -12.21
N GLY A 189 24.81 8.73 -11.42
CA GLY A 189 26.14 8.49 -10.90
C GLY A 189 27.07 7.70 -11.84
N ILE A 190 26.64 7.38 -13.08
CA ILE A 190 27.43 6.60 -14.04
C ILE A 190 27.95 7.54 -15.12
N GLU A 191 29.27 7.63 -15.23
CA GLU A 191 29.95 8.46 -16.24
C GLU A 191 29.67 7.97 -17.66
N GLY A 192 29.52 8.88 -18.60
CA GLY A 192 29.33 8.61 -20.02
C GLY A 192 27.91 8.09 -20.39
N VAL A 193 26.97 8.03 -19.44
CA VAL A 193 25.56 7.61 -19.70
C VAL A 193 24.60 8.67 -19.22
N SER A 194 23.59 8.93 -20.02
CA SER A 194 22.44 9.76 -19.66
C SER A 194 21.14 9.04 -19.93
N THR A 195 20.08 9.56 -19.32
CA THR A 195 18.74 8.98 -19.41
C THR A 195 17.70 10.04 -19.74
N ASN A 196 16.71 9.65 -20.53
CA ASN A 196 15.51 10.45 -20.78
C ASN A 196 14.24 9.60 -20.68
N SER A 197 13.12 10.21 -20.28
CA SER A 197 11.81 9.55 -20.25
C SER A 197 10.97 9.96 -21.45
N ILE A 198 10.61 9.01 -22.30
CA ILE A 198 9.83 9.21 -23.51
C ILE A 198 8.47 8.48 -23.44
N GLY A 199 7.52 8.91 -24.25
CA GLY A 199 6.15 8.36 -24.28
C GLY A 199 5.20 9.07 -23.34
N SER A 200 3.93 8.69 -23.39
CA SER A 200 2.84 9.28 -22.62
C SER A 200 2.18 8.23 -21.72
N GLU A 201 1.67 8.68 -20.58
CA GLU A 201 0.89 7.86 -19.62
C GLU A 201 1.47 6.47 -19.36
N ASN A 202 0.68 5.43 -19.59
CA ASN A 202 1.03 4.03 -19.28
C ASN A 202 2.10 3.45 -20.23
N ASN A 203 2.46 4.15 -21.31
CA ASN A 203 3.51 3.73 -22.25
C ASN A 203 4.83 4.49 -22.06
N ARG A 204 4.96 5.26 -20.97
CA ARG A 204 6.15 6.05 -20.69
C ARG A 204 7.27 5.18 -20.15
N ARG A 205 8.45 5.33 -20.75
CA ARG A 205 9.64 4.48 -20.52
C ARG A 205 10.91 5.29 -20.46
N VAL A 206 11.97 4.71 -19.89
CA VAL A 206 13.30 5.31 -19.85
C VAL A 206 14.12 4.84 -21.05
N VAL A 207 14.79 5.77 -21.69
CA VAL A 207 15.84 5.51 -22.68
C VAL A 207 17.17 5.91 -22.06
N MET A 208 18.15 5.03 -22.15
CA MET A 208 19.55 5.28 -21.79
C MET A 208 20.38 5.46 -23.04
N PHE A 209 21.27 6.44 -23.06
CA PHE A 209 22.10 6.73 -24.21
C PHE A 209 23.49 7.22 -23.77
N LEU A 210 24.45 7.13 -24.67
CA LEU A 210 25.79 7.62 -24.46
C LEU A 210 25.75 9.15 -24.38
N ASP A 211 26.42 9.71 -23.39
CA ASP A 211 26.56 11.15 -23.20
C ASP A 211 28.05 11.48 -23.06
N GLU A 212 28.65 11.86 -24.18
CA GLU A 212 30.10 12.18 -24.25
C GLU A 212 30.45 13.40 -23.40
N SER A 213 29.48 14.27 -23.09
CA SER A 213 29.72 15.44 -22.23
C SER A 213 29.95 15.06 -20.76
N LYS A 214 29.56 13.85 -20.38
CA LYS A 214 29.77 13.27 -19.03
C LYS A 214 31.02 12.36 -18.94
N VAL A 215 31.79 12.24 -19.99
CA VAL A 215 33.06 11.53 -19.96
C VAL A 215 34.11 12.50 -19.40
N VAL A 216 34.58 12.28 -18.17
CA VAL A 216 35.73 13.00 -17.64
C VAL A 216 36.93 12.53 -18.45
N PRO A 217 37.73 13.44 -19.12
CA PRO A 217 38.94 13.04 -19.79
C PRO A 217 39.86 12.40 -18.74
N ASN A 218 40.30 11.17 -18.98
CA ASN A 218 41.31 10.53 -18.14
C ASN A 218 42.54 11.41 -18.06
N ALA A 219 42.86 11.90 -16.88
CA ALA A 219 44.08 12.70 -16.65
C ALA A 219 45.36 11.91 -16.90
N ASP A 220 45.27 10.57 -16.97
CA ASP A 220 46.43 9.68 -17.17
C ASP A 220 46.87 9.52 -18.62
N ALA A 221 46.15 10.09 -19.61
CA ALA A 221 46.55 10.04 -21.02
C ALA A 221 47.41 11.25 -21.46
N ALA A 222 47.70 12.20 -20.57
CA ALA A 222 48.47 13.40 -20.89
C ALA A 222 49.99 13.23 -20.67
N ASP A 223 50.44 12.20 -19.97
CA ASP A 223 51.84 12.00 -19.63
C ASP A 223 52.64 11.14 -20.64
N GLU A 224 51.99 10.51 -21.62
CA GLU A 224 52.71 9.68 -22.62
C GLU A 224 53.10 10.42 -23.91
N ILE A 225 52.72 11.71 -24.06
CA ILE A 225 53.06 12.47 -25.31
C ILE A 225 54.27 13.40 -25.15
N SER A 226 54.86 13.51 -23.95
CA SER A 226 55.97 14.45 -23.69
C SER A 226 57.39 13.85 -23.71
N THR A 227 57.52 12.57 -24.14
CA THR A 227 58.90 11.93 -24.16
C THR A 227 59.44 11.53 -25.53
N GLU A 228 58.82 11.94 -26.64
CA GLU A 228 59.35 11.65 -27.99
C GLU A 228 59.76 12.92 -28.83
N ALA A 229 60.13 13.96 -28.17
CA ALA A 229 60.61 15.15 -28.90
C ALA A 229 61.92 15.75 -28.32
N GLU A 230 62.90 14.89 -28.06
CA GLU A 230 64.35 15.29 -27.94
C GLU A 230 65.23 14.08 -28.23
N ASP A 231 65.54 13.86 -29.53
CA ASP A 231 66.82 13.35 -30.02
C ASP A 231 66.97 13.64 -31.54
#